data_816aaef7832659790c3b01842492defc
#
_entry.id   816aaef7832659790c3b01842492defc
#
_cell.length_a   1.000
_cell.length_b   1.000
_cell.length_c   1.000
_cell.angle_alpha   90.00
_cell.angle_beta   90.00
_cell.angle_gamma   90.00
#
_symmetry.space_group_name_H-M   'P 1'
#
loop_
_entity.id
_entity.type
_entity.pdbx_description
1 polymer ?
#
loop_
_entity_poly.entity_id
_entity_poly.type
_entity_poly.pdbx_seq_one_letter_code
_entity_poly.pdbx_strand_id
1 'polypeptide(L)' 'MNIRQANGIGRVHVAKPQFKETYCGRPINDEDWVTTTREANCTGCARAGAPGLERTPGVSR' A
#
# COMPACT_ATOMS: atom_id res chain seq x y z
N MET A 1 -0.01 1.34 -7.86
CA MET A 1 1.38 1.76 -7.66
C MET A 1 1.77 1.58 -6.21
N ASN A 2 2.89 0.95 -5.99
CA ASN A 2 3.33 0.69 -4.62
C ASN A 2 4.11 1.88 -4.08
N ILE A 3 3.87 2.21 -2.82
CA ILE A 3 4.52 3.34 -2.18
C ILE A 3 4.95 2.96 -0.78
N ARG A 4 5.93 3.67 -0.27
CA ARG A 4 6.40 3.50 1.09
C ARG A 4 6.69 4.86 1.69
N GLN A 5 6.82 4.90 3.00
CA GLN A 5 7.19 6.14 3.65
C GLN A 5 8.63 6.50 3.30
N ALA A 6 8.86 7.78 3.11
CA ALA A 6 10.18 8.24 2.71
C ALA A 6 11.24 7.94 3.77
N ASN A 7 10.83 7.84 5.03
CA ASN A 7 11.79 7.55 6.09
C ASN A 7 12.19 6.08 6.15
N GLY A 8 11.62 5.24 5.31
CA GLY A 8 11.98 3.83 5.27
C GLY A 8 11.36 2.97 6.36
N ILE A 9 10.50 3.55 7.18
CA ILE A 9 9.86 2.81 8.27
C ILE A 9 8.47 2.39 7.83
N GLY A 10 8.06 1.22 8.23
CA GLY A 10 6.73 0.75 7.92
C GLY A 10 6.70 -0.15 6.71
N ARG A 11 5.50 -0.48 6.27
CA ARG A 11 5.31 -1.44 5.21
C ARG A 11 5.14 -0.74 3.87
N VAL A 12 5.23 -1.51 2.81
CA VAL A 12 4.95 -1.02 1.46
C VAL A 12 3.45 -1.12 1.24
N HIS A 13 2.85 -0.01 0.87
CA HIS A 13 1.40 0.07 0.67
C HIS A 13 1.08 0.21 -0.81
N VAL A 14 -0.19 0.11 -1.15
CA VAL A 14 -0.65 0.33 -2.52
C VAL A 14 -1.46 1.61 -2.54
N ALA A 15 -1.12 2.53 -3.43
CA ALA A 15 -1.85 3.78 -3.58
C ALA A 15 -3.09 3.57 -4.43
N LYS A 16 -4.17 4.25 -4.06
CA LYS A 16 -5.36 4.24 -4.90
C LYS A 16 -5.10 4.99 -6.21
N PRO A 17 -5.94 4.76 -7.23
CA PRO A 17 -5.67 5.35 -8.54
C PRO A 17 -5.46 6.86 -8.54
N GLN A 18 -6.13 7.58 -7.65
CA GLN A 18 -5.97 9.03 -7.62
C GLN A 18 -4.75 9.47 -6.82
N PHE A 19 -4.08 8.53 -6.19
CA PHE A 19 -2.85 8.81 -5.47
C PHE A 19 -3.05 9.76 -4.31
N LYS A 20 -4.22 9.79 -3.73
CA LYS A 20 -4.50 10.65 -2.60
C LYS A 20 -4.43 9.91 -1.28
N GLU A 21 -4.62 8.60 -1.31
CA GLU A 21 -4.54 7.79 -0.11
C GLU A 21 -4.22 6.36 -0.48
N THR A 22 -3.75 5.61 0.50
CA THR A 22 -3.49 4.19 0.30
C THR A 22 -4.79 3.43 0.43
N TYR A 23 -4.79 2.17 0.01
CA TYR A 23 -5.97 1.34 0.15
C TYR A 23 -6.33 1.11 1.60
N CYS A 24 -5.39 1.20 2.52
CA CYS A 24 -5.69 1.06 3.93
C CYS A 24 -6.14 2.38 4.58
N GLY A 25 -6.24 3.46 3.78
CA GLY A 25 -6.81 4.70 4.28
C GLY A 25 -5.83 5.74 4.77
N ARG A 26 -4.54 5.57 4.53
CA ARG A 26 -3.57 6.57 4.96
C ARG A 26 -3.44 7.67 3.92
N PRO A 27 -3.43 8.93 4.33
CA PRO A 27 -3.28 10.00 3.36
C PRO A 27 -1.87 10.01 2.79
N ILE A 28 -1.76 10.34 1.53
CA ILE A 28 -0.49 10.37 0.84
C ILE A 28 -0.14 11.83 0.56
N ASN A 29 1.07 12.22 0.94
CA ASN A 29 1.57 13.52 0.51
C ASN A 29 2.99 13.31 -0.01
N ASP A 30 3.42 14.24 -0.86
CA ASP A 30 4.68 14.05 -1.57
C ASP A 30 5.89 14.11 -0.66
N GLU A 31 5.75 14.71 0.50
CA GLU A 31 6.89 14.86 1.39
C GLU A 31 7.20 13.61 2.16
N ASP A 32 6.18 12.83 2.47
CA ASP A 32 6.34 11.69 3.34
C ASP A 32 6.34 10.34 2.63
N TRP A 33 6.00 10.32 1.35
CA TRP A 33 5.82 9.07 0.63
C TRP A 33 6.59 9.08 -0.68
N VAL A 34 7.12 7.92 -1.04
CA VAL A 34 7.83 7.75 -2.31
C VAL A 34 7.34 6.46 -2.96
N THR A 35 7.43 6.41 -4.28
CA THR A 35 7.08 5.19 -4.99
C THR A 35 8.21 4.18 -4.85
N THR A 36 7.87 2.91 -4.99
CA THR A 36 8.86 1.86 -4.84
C THR A 36 8.50 0.71 -5.76
N THR A 37 9.51 -0.05 -6.16
CA THR A 37 9.30 -1.26 -6.94
C THR A 37 9.18 -2.49 -6.06
N ARG A 38 9.29 -2.34 -4.74
CA ARG A 38 9.15 -3.47 -3.85
C ARG A 38 7.72 -3.94 -3.80
N GLU A 39 7.54 -5.20 -3.45
CA GLU A 39 6.20 -5.74 -3.33
C GLU A 39 5.51 -5.16 -2.11
N ALA A 40 4.22 -4.89 -2.25
CA ALA A 40 3.44 -4.38 -1.14
C ALA A 40 3.23 -5.47 -0.10
N ASN A 41 3.29 -5.10 1.17
CA ASN A 41 3.11 -6.06 2.25
C ASN A 41 2.22 -5.52 3.37
N CYS A 42 1.42 -4.50 3.08
CA CYS A 42 0.52 -3.95 4.09
C CYS A 42 -0.74 -4.79 4.17
N THR A 43 -1.02 -5.38 5.33
CA THR A 43 -2.20 -6.20 5.48
C THR A 43 -3.49 -5.38 5.39
N GLY A 44 -3.44 -4.11 5.82
CA GLY A 44 -4.61 -3.24 5.67
C GLY A 44 -4.96 -3.00 4.21
N CYS A 45 -3.94 -2.82 3.36
CA CYS A 45 -4.20 -2.66 1.94
C CYS A 45 -4.78 -3.95 1.35
N ALA A 46 -4.27 -5.09 1.78
CA ALA A 46 -4.79 -6.37 1.30
C ALA A 46 -6.26 -6.55 1.67
N ARG A 47 -6.61 -6.19 2.89
CA ARG A 47 -8.00 -6.30 3.33
C ARG A 47 -8.91 -5.37 2.57
N ALA A 48 -8.38 -4.26 2.09
CA ALA A 48 -9.17 -3.31 1.32
C ALA A 48 -9.25 -3.69 -0.15
N GLY A 49 -8.68 -4.80 -0.56
CA GLY A 49 -8.77 -5.24 -1.95
C GLY A 49 -7.76 -4.63 -2.87
N ALA A 50 -6.61 -4.23 -2.38
CA ALA A 50 -5.59 -3.61 -3.22
C ALA A 50 -5.12 -4.59 -4.30
N PRO A 51 -4.92 -4.09 -5.51
CA PRO A 51 -4.43 -4.96 -6.59
C PRO A 51 -3.07 -5.54 -6.23
N GLY A 52 -2.89 -6.80 -6.54
CA GLY A 52 -1.65 -7.49 -6.25
C GLY A 52 -1.62 -8.10 -4.86
N LEU A 53 -2.55 -7.71 -3.99
CA LEU A 53 -2.62 -8.26 -2.65
C LEU A 53 -3.90 -9.03 -2.39
N GLU A 54 -4.86 -8.95 -3.31
CA GLU A 54 -6.15 -9.57 -3.06
C GLU A 54 -6.08 -11.08 -2.97
N ARG A 55 -5.03 -11.68 -3.47
CA ARG A 55 -4.94 -13.12 -3.39
C ARG A 55 -4.14 -13.57 -2.20
N THR A 56 -3.84 -12.69 -1.34
CA THR A 56 -3.14 -13.06 -0.15
C THR A 56 -3.91 -14.12 0.54
N PRO A 57 -3.31 -15.15 0.76
CA PRO A 57 -4.07 -16.16 1.23
C PRO A 57 -4.53 -16.09 2.48
N GLY A 58 -4.73 -16.10 2.68
CA GLY A 58 -5.17 -16.13 3.68
C GLY A 58 -6.31 -16.20 3.49
N VAL A 59 -6.34 -15.94 3.02
CA VAL A 59 -7.33 -15.80 2.99
C VAL A 59 -8.10 -16.64 2.81
N SER A 60 -8.11 -16.87 2.70
CA SER A 60 -8.67 -17.59 2.57
C SER A 60 -9.24 -18.14 3.22
N ARG A 61 -9.24 -17.98 3.51
CA ARG A 61 -9.64 -18.52 4.15
C ARG A 61 -9.87 -18.68 4.69
#